data_6ff34da09fd10ac5215da93d38d4420c
#
_entry.id   6ff34da09fd10ac5215da93d38d4420c
#
_cell.length_a   1.000
_cell.length_b   1.000
_cell.length_c   1.000
_cell.angle_alpha   90.00
_cell.angle_beta   90.00
_cell.angle_gamma   90.00
#
_symmetry.space_group_name_H-M   'P 1'
#
loop_
_entity.id
_entity.type
_entity.pdbx_description
1 polymer ?
#
loop_
_entity_poly.entity_id
_entity_poly.type
_entity_poly.pdbx_seq_one_letter_code
_entity_poly.pdbx_strand_id
1 'polypeptide(L)'
;MKKKLLMRLAAAALAVGMCLSSAGASYFTDVSPNAWYYDAVTECSDYGLLNGYQNGTFRPNATITRAECAALLDRMVDPDEPLGSEIGYQDVSQMDWYYMATKGGGQLLGGVKVTYTNKSPVGYYAWFYPKKACTREDFAYGLGCVLYDLEDEGGPGFNDYQQINPQYRDTIMKLRHNGIINDDGVGRYGYFHPKKTITRAEVAQILYNMIEIAES
;
A
#
# COMPACT_ATOMS: atom_id res chain seq x y z
N MET A 1 11.68 13.96 -8.00
CA MET A 1 10.53 13.21 -7.46
C MET A 1 9.66 12.61 -8.56
N LYS A 2 8.92 13.40 -9.36
CA LYS A 2 7.94 12.94 -10.37
C LYS A 2 8.45 11.85 -11.33
N LYS A 3 9.64 11.99 -11.91
CA LYS A 3 10.19 11.02 -12.86
C LYS A 3 10.42 9.62 -12.26
N LYS A 4 10.87 9.54 -11.02
CA LYS A 4 11.04 8.26 -10.31
C LYS A 4 9.71 7.64 -9.92
N LEU A 5 8.74 8.47 -9.52
CA LEU A 5 7.38 8.03 -9.21
C LEU A 5 6.71 7.43 -10.44
N LEU A 6 6.81 8.10 -11.60
CA LEU A 6 6.34 7.57 -12.89
C LEU A 6 7.03 6.26 -13.28
N MET A 7 8.34 6.12 -13.05
CA MET A 7 9.06 4.87 -13.33
C MET A 7 8.55 3.71 -12.48
N ARG A 8 8.25 3.92 -11.21
CA ARG A 8 7.68 2.89 -10.32
C ARG A 8 6.26 2.50 -10.69
N LEU A 9 5.44 3.48 -11.10
CA LEU A 9 4.11 3.21 -11.65
C LEU A 9 4.20 2.42 -12.96
N ALA A 10 5.12 2.79 -13.86
CA ALA A 10 5.35 2.07 -15.11
C ALA A 10 5.86 0.64 -14.88
N ALA A 11 6.72 0.41 -13.90
CA ALA A 11 7.19 -0.92 -13.52
C ALA A 11 6.03 -1.81 -13.04
N ALA A 12 5.13 -1.26 -12.22
CA ALA A 12 3.94 -1.96 -11.76
C ALA A 12 2.99 -2.33 -12.92
N ALA A 13 2.79 -1.42 -13.88
CA ALA A 13 1.95 -1.64 -15.06
C ALA A 13 2.52 -2.72 -16.01
N LEU A 14 3.84 -2.77 -16.20
CA LEU A 14 4.51 -3.76 -17.04
C LEU A 14 4.45 -5.18 -16.46
N ALA A 15 4.45 -5.31 -15.12
CA ALA A 15 4.38 -6.60 -14.45
C ALA A 15 3.03 -7.32 -14.63
N VAL A 16 1.97 -6.61 -15.01
CA VAL A 16 0.59 -7.14 -15.11
C VAL A 16 0.18 -7.48 -16.56
N GLY A 17 1.02 -7.21 -17.56
CA GLY A 17 0.70 -7.49 -18.99
C GLY A 17 -0.57 -6.74 -19.40
N MET A 18 -0.42 -5.50 -19.87
CA MET A 18 -1.50 -4.60 -20.25
C MET A 18 -2.50 -5.24 -21.21
N CYS A 19 -3.68 -5.60 -20.74
CA CYS A 19 -4.87 -5.60 -21.56
C CYS A 19 -5.43 -4.17 -21.60
N LEU A 20 -4.99 -3.38 -22.55
CA LEU A 20 -5.64 -2.13 -22.94
C LEU A 20 -6.99 -2.46 -23.57
N SER A 21 -8.04 -2.53 -22.79
CA SER A 21 -9.40 -2.52 -23.31
C SER A 21 -9.97 -1.10 -23.13
N SER A 22 -9.86 -0.34 -24.21
CA SER A 22 -10.61 0.91 -24.37
C SER A 22 -12.10 0.60 -24.45
N ALA A 23 -12.87 1.03 -23.48
CA ALA A 23 -14.26 1.50 -23.67
C ALA A 23 -14.94 1.74 -22.30
N GLY A 24 -15.43 2.94 -22.08
CA GLY A 24 -16.19 3.43 -20.96
C GLY A 24 -17.39 2.61 -20.48
N ALA A 25 -17.14 1.46 -19.94
CA ALA A 25 -18.08 0.67 -19.16
C ALA A 25 -17.54 0.58 -17.74
N SER A 26 -18.41 0.71 -16.75
CA SER A 26 -18.06 0.45 -15.36
C SER A 26 -17.34 -0.89 -15.26
N TYR A 27 -16.03 -0.88 -14.99
CA TYR A 27 -15.20 -2.08 -14.93
C TYR A 27 -15.70 -3.08 -13.87
N PHE A 28 -16.41 -2.59 -12.85
CA PHE A 28 -16.85 -3.40 -11.72
C PHE A 28 -18.32 -3.17 -11.41
N THR A 29 -19.07 -4.24 -11.20
CA THR A 29 -20.51 -4.20 -10.97
C THR A 29 -20.92 -3.57 -9.64
N ASP A 30 -19.99 -3.44 -8.70
CA ASP A 30 -20.19 -2.89 -7.35
C ASP A 30 -19.51 -1.52 -7.14
N VAL A 31 -19.07 -0.87 -8.21
CA VAL A 31 -18.48 0.47 -8.20
C VAL A 31 -19.41 1.43 -8.95
N SER A 32 -20.09 2.29 -8.19
CA SER A 32 -20.99 3.30 -8.79
C SER A 32 -20.18 4.42 -9.43
N PRO A 33 -20.55 4.92 -10.63
CA PRO A 33 -19.91 6.09 -11.23
C PRO A 33 -19.96 7.36 -10.37
N ASN A 34 -20.90 7.44 -9.42
CA ASN A 34 -21.03 8.57 -8.51
C ASN A 34 -20.31 8.34 -7.16
N ALA A 35 -19.60 7.23 -6.99
CA ALA A 35 -18.84 6.98 -5.77
C ALA A 35 -17.57 7.84 -5.73
N TRP A 36 -17.20 8.34 -4.55
CA TRP A 36 -16.01 9.17 -4.35
C TRP A 36 -14.70 8.49 -4.76
N TYR A 37 -14.71 7.18 -4.82
CA TYR A 37 -13.57 6.34 -5.19
C TYR A 37 -13.62 5.85 -6.65
N TYR A 38 -14.58 6.30 -7.46
CA TYR A 38 -14.77 5.76 -8.81
C TYR A 38 -13.54 5.97 -9.69
N ASP A 39 -13.07 7.21 -9.80
CA ASP A 39 -11.89 7.54 -10.60
C ASP A 39 -10.65 6.82 -10.08
N ALA A 40 -10.47 6.79 -8.76
CA ALA A 40 -9.36 6.11 -8.12
C ALA A 40 -9.34 4.60 -8.41
N VAL A 41 -10.51 3.94 -8.36
CA VAL A 41 -10.61 2.50 -8.67
C VAL A 41 -10.33 2.23 -10.14
N THR A 42 -10.85 3.07 -11.04
CA THR A 42 -10.67 2.94 -12.49
C THR A 42 -9.20 3.12 -12.86
N GLU A 43 -8.58 4.22 -12.46
CA GLU A 43 -7.17 4.51 -12.72
C GLU A 43 -6.24 3.43 -12.14
N CYS A 44 -6.43 3.05 -10.88
CA CYS A 44 -5.60 1.99 -10.29
C CYS A 44 -5.73 0.65 -11.01
N SER A 45 -6.90 0.37 -11.61
CA SER A 45 -7.09 -0.84 -12.41
C SER A 45 -6.43 -0.73 -13.77
N ASP A 46 -6.47 0.43 -14.41
CA ASP A 46 -5.81 0.69 -15.68
C ASP A 46 -4.28 0.61 -15.56
N TYR A 47 -3.74 1.09 -14.44
CA TYR A 47 -2.33 0.91 -14.09
C TYR A 47 -1.98 -0.51 -13.59
N GLY A 48 -2.95 -1.40 -13.44
CA GLY A 48 -2.73 -2.76 -12.91
C GLY A 48 -2.29 -2.81 -11.44
N LEU A 49 -2.41 -1.70 -10.71
CA LEU A 49 -2.04 -1.61 -9.29
C LEU A 49 -3.02 -2.37 -8.41
N LEU A 50 -4.32 -2.20 -8.65
CA LEU A 50 -5.39 -2.87 -7.93
C LEU A 50 -6.37 -3.49 -8.91
N ASN A 51 -6.45 -4.81 -8.93
CA ASN A 51 -7.39 -5.55 -9.77
C ASN A 51 -8.66 -5.93 -8.99
N GLY A 52 -9.76 -6.10 -9.73
CA GLY A 52 -10.98 -6.68 -9.21
C GLY A 52 -10.91 -8.21 -9.07
N TYR A 53 -12.03 -8.79 -8.68
CA TYR A 53 -12.18 -10.24 -8.55
C TYR A 53 -12.76 -10.84 -9.83
N GLN A 54 -12.56 -12.14 -10.04
CA GLN A 54 -13.03 -12.88 -11.24
C GLN A 54 -14.54 -12.78 -11.48
N ASN A 55 -15.32 -12.46 -10.45
CA ASN A 55 -16.77 -12.28 -10.56
C ASN A 55 -17.19 -10.85 -11.00
N GLY A 56 -16.26 -10.03 -11.45
CA GLY A 56 -16.52 -8.67 -11.92
C GLY A 56 -16.77 -7.64 -10.81
N THR A 57 -16.43 -7.94 -9.55
CA THR A 57 -16.54 -7.00 -8.43
C THR A 57 -15.17 -6.45 -8.03
N PHE A 58 -15.14 -5.24 -7.47
CA PHE A 58 -13.96 -4.64 -6.83
C PHE A 58 -13.95 -4.78 -5.31
N ARG A 59 -15.13 -4.80 -4.71
CA ARG A 59 -15.35 -4.82 -3.25
C ARG A 59 -14.74 -3.61 -2.53
N PRO A 60 -15.14 -2.38 -2.87
CA PRO A 60 -14.49 -1.15 -2.40
C PRO A 60 -14.48 -1.01 -0.87
N ASN A 61 -15.53 -1.46 -0.20
CA ASN A 61 -15.67 -1.38 1.26
C ASN A 61 -15.03 -2.57 2.02
N ALA A 62 -14.52 -3.57 1.32
CA ALA A 62 -13.79 -4.66 1.97
C ALA A 62 -12.43 -4.17 2.45
N THR A 63 -12.00 -4.64 3.62
CA THR A 63 -10.63 -4.40 4.10
C THR A 63 -9.65 -5.19 3.25
N ILE A 64 -8.51 -4.59 2.95
CA ILE A 64 -7.41 -5.29 2.27
C ILE A 64 -6.59 -6.08 3.29
N THR A 65 -6.18 -7.28 2.93
CA THR A 65 -5.32 -8.11 3.78
C THR A 65 -3.85 -7.68 3.67
N ARG A 66 -3.06 -8.05 4.66
CA ARG A 66 -1.60 -7.80 4.65
C ARG A 66 -0.91 -8.50 3.48
N ALA A 67 -1.37 -9.69 3.08
CA ALA A 67 -0.86 -10.39 1.90
C ALA A 67 -1.15 -9.62 0.60
N GLU A 68 -2.35 -9.08 0.45
CA GLU A 68 -2.71 -8.24 -0.71
C GLU A 68 -1.92 -6.93 -0.73
N CYS A 69 -1.71 -6.29 0.44
CA CYS A 69 -0.83 -5.12 0.55
C CYS A 69 0.62 -5.45 0.17
N ALA A 70 1.16 -6.58 0.65
CA ALA A 70 2.51 -7.02 0.28
C ALA A 70 2.65 -7.19 -1.24
N ALA A 71 1.69 -7.86 -1.88
CA ALA A 71 1.69 -8.06 -3.32
C ALA A 71 1.57 -6.74 -4.11
N LEU A 72 0.86 -5.76 -3.58
CA LEU A 72 0.78 -4.43 -4.17
C LEU A 72 2.13 -3.71 -4.07
N LEU A 73 2.70 -3.64 -2.88
CA LEU A 73 3.99 -2.96 -2.65
C LEU A 73 5.13 -3.63 -3.42
N ASP A 74 5.11 -4.97 -3.53
CA ASP A 74 6.11 -5.74 -4.27
C ASP A 74 6.17 -5.37 -5.75
N ARG A 75 5.02 -5.10 -6.39
CA ARG A 75 4.95 -4.62 -7.77
C ARG A 75 5.54 -3.22 -7.97
N MET A 76 5.60 -2.43 -6.90
CA MET A 76 6.10 -1.05 -6.93
C MET A 76 7.58 -0.94 -6.57
N VAL A 77 8.18 -2.03 -6.08
CA VAL A 77 9.62 -2.09 -5.79
C VAL A 77 10.39 -2.16 -7.09
N ASP A 78 11.47 -1.40 -7.18
CA ASP A 78 12.38 -1.44 -8.32
C ASP A 78 13.07 -2.81 -8.36
N PRO A 79 12.95 -3.58 -9.47
CA PRO A 79 13.59 -4.88 -9.59
C PRO A 79 15.13 -4.79 -9.56
N ASP A 80 15.70 -3.65 -9.90
CA ASP A 80 17.14 -3.40 -9.86
C ASP A 80 17.65 -2.99 -8.46
N GLU A 81 16.75 -2.68 -7.53
CA GLU A 81 17.03 -2.36 -6.13
C GLU A 81 16.39 -3.41 -5.20
N PRO A 82 16.91 -4.64 -5.13
CA PRO A 82 16.31 -5.69 -4.33
C PRO A 82 16.30 -5.31 -2.85
N LEU A 83 15.12 -5.40 -2.25
CA LEU A 83 14.93 -5.16 -0.83
C LEU A 83 15.73 -6.21 -0.02
N GLY A 84 16.56 -5.73 0.85
CA GLY A 84 17.52 -6.42 1.72
C GLY A 84 17.17 -7.81 2.28
N SER A 85 17.66 -8.19 3.42
CA SER A 85 17.71 -9.57 3.96
C SER A 85 16.40 -10.37 3.84
N GLU A 86 16.50 -11.62 3.40
CA GLU A 86 15.39 -12.57 3.37
C GLU A 86 14.88 -12.92 4.79
N ILE A 87 13.81 -12.28 5.21
CA ILE A 87 13.11 -12.66 6.44
C ILE A 87 12.24 -13.89 6.14
N GLY A 88 12.48 -14.98 6.86
CA GLY A 88 11.58 -16.15 6.87
C GLY A 88 10.44 -15.93 7.86
N TYR A 89 9.20 -15.94 7.39
CA TYR A 89 8.02 -15.86 8.25
C TYR A 89 7.50 -17.24 8.62
N GLN A 90 7.17 -17.46 9.91
CA GLN A 90 6.71 -18.75 10.43
C GLN A 90 5.31 -19.12 9.97
N ASP A 91 4.52 -18.13 9.56
CA ASP A 91 3.13 -18.25 9.13
C ASP A 91 2.94 -18.05 7.62
N VAL A 92 4.03 -18.17 6.84
CA VAL A 92 4.02 -18.07 5.37
C VAL A 92 4.70 -19.31 4.79
N SER A 93 3.95 -20.08 4.01
CA SER A 93 4.46 -21.25 3.30
C SER A 93 4.96 -20.87 1.91
N GLN A 94 5.95 -21.63 1.40
CA GLN A 94 6.40 -21.49 0.01
C GLN A 94 5.30 -21.81 -1.01
N MET A 95 4.25 -22.50 -0.60
CA MET A 95 3.08 -22.84 -1.44
C MET A 95 2.03 -21.73 -1.47
N ASP A 96 2.15 -20.72 -0.61
CA ASP A 96 1.22 -19.59 -0.58
C ASP A 96 1.46 -18.66 -1.77
N TRP A 97 0.38 -18.19 -2.41
CA TRP A 97 0.45 -17.28 -3.56
C TRP A 97 1.17 -15.96 -3.26
N TYR A 98 1.19 -15.55 -2.00
CA TYR A 98 1.84 -14.32 -1.53
C TYR A 98 3.28 -14.55 -1.03
N TYR A 99 3.82 -15.76 -1.12
CA TYR A 99 5.16 -16.07 -0.57
C TYR A 99 6.24 -15.13 -1.08
N MET A 100 6.33 -14.96 -2.41
CA MET A 100 7.34 -14.08 -3.01
C MET A 100 7.10 -12.62 -2.63
N ALA A 101 5.84 -12.16 -2.67
CA ALA A 101 5.49 -10.81 -2.28
C ALA A 101 5.82 -10.48 -0.82
N THR A 102 5.74 -11.46 0.11
CA THR A 102 6.14 -11.24 1.51
C THR A 102 7.65 -11.12 1.67
N LYS A 103 8.44 -11.69 0.78
CA LYS A 103 9.91 -11.54 0.73
C LYS A 103 10.37 -10.24 0.08
N GLY A 104 9.59 -9.70 -0.84
CA GLY A 104 9.79 -8.40 -1.47
C GLY A 104 9.09 -7.28 -0.70
N GLY A 105 8.08 -6.65 -1.32
CA GLY A 105 7.32 -5.53 -0.76
C GLY A 105 6.75 -5.74 0.64
N GLY A 106 6.47 -7.00 1.02
CA GLY A 106 5.98 -7.34 2.35
C GLY A 106 6.96 -7.04 3.50
N GLN A 107 8.25 -7.00 3.24
CA GLN A 107 9.25 -6.62 4.25
C GLN A 107 9.14 -5.14 4.64
N LEU A 108 8.64 -4.31 3.74
CA LEU A 108 8.42 -2.88 3.97
C LEU A 108 7.15 -2.61 4.76
N LEU A 109 6.20 -3.58 4.73
CA LEU A 109 4.92 -3.40 5.40
C LEU A 109 5.09 -3.36 6.92
N GLY A 110 4.53 -2.35 7.57
CA GLY A 110 4.53 -2.23 9.02
C GLY A 110 3.84 -3.41 9.73
N GLY A 111 4.02 -3.52 11.04
CA GLY A 111 3.29 -4.48 11.88
C GLY A 111 3.78 -5.92 11.85
N VAL A 112 4.98 -6.19 11.33
CA VAL A 112 5.63 -7.50 11.44
C VAL A 112 6.05 -7.75 12.89
N LYS A 113 5.67 -8.92 13.43
CA LYS A 113 6.09 -9.31 14.78
C LYS A 113 7.34 -10.15 14.71
N VAL A 114 8.40 -9.69 15.36
CA VAL A 114 9.65 -10.44 15.53
C VAL A 114 9.79 -10.86 16.99
N THR A 115 10.10 -12.13 17.22
CA THR A 115 10.38 -12.68 18.55
C THR A 115 11.75 -13.33 18.54
N TYR A 116 12.61 -12.91 19.45
CA TYR A 116 13.92 -13.50 19.65
C TYR A 116 13.84 -14.68 20.63
N THR A 117 14.65 -15.69 20.39
CA THR A 117 14.80 -16.82 21.30
C THR A 117 16.26 -17.10 21.55
N ASN A 118 16.62 -17.33 22.81
CA ASN A 118 17.94 -17.83 23.27
C ASN A 118 17.95 -19.34 23.49
N LYS A 119 16.86 -20.05 23.17
CA LYS A 119 16.83 -21.50 23.11
C LYS A 119 17.51 -22.00 21.85
N SER A 120 18.09 -23.19 21.87
CA SER A 120 18.68 -23.79 20.67
C SER A 120 17.57 -24.30 19.70
N PRO A 121 17.63 -23.98 18.41
CA PRO A 121 18.57 -23.04 17.80
C PRO A 121 18.30 -21.58 18.22
N VAL A 122 19.36 -20.86 18.53
CA VAL A 122 19.30 -19.42 18.81
C VAL A 122 18.93 -18.69 17.53
N GLY A 123 17.92 -17.84 17.59
CA GLY A 123 17.49 -17.11 16.40
C GLY A 123 16.32 -16.16 16.66
N TYR A 124 15.76 -15.68 15.60
CA TYR A 124 14.54 -14.91 15.63
C TYR A 124 13.44 -15.61 14.83
N TYR A 125 12.21 -15.42 15.26
CA TYR A 125 11.01 -15.85 14.55
C TYR A 125 10.22 -14.63 14.19
N ALA A 126 9.80 -14.52 12.92
CA ALA A 126 8.97 -13.45 12.43
C ALA A 126 7.60 -14.00 12.01
N TRP A 127 6.55 -13.24 12.27
CA TRP A 127 5.18 -13.51 11.81
C TRP A 127 4.68 -12.36 10.98
N PHE A 128 4.18 -12.67 9.80
CA PHE A 128 3.67 -11.69 8.85
C PHE A 128 2.18 -11.40 9.04
N TYR A 129 1.44 -12.38 9.50
CA TYR A 129 -0.04 -12.35 9.61
C TYR A 129 -0.74 -12.08 8.27
N PRO A 130 -0.50 -12.88 7.21
CA PRO A 130 -0.92 -12.57 5.84
C PRO A 130 -2.43 -12.35 5.68
N LYS A 131 -3.24 -13.09 6.42
CA LYS A 131 -4.71 -13.05 6.36
C LYS A 131 -5.34 -11.96 7.24
N LYS A 132 -4.56 -11.27 8.07
CA LYS A 132 -5.03 -10.18 8.90
C LYS A 132 -5.30 -8.94 8.03
N ALA A 133 -6.38 -8.20 8.34
CA ALA A 133 -6.62 -6.90 7.71
C ALA A 133 -5.46 -5.93 8.01
N CYS A 134 -5.01 -5.19 7.00
CA CYS A 134 -3.95 -4.21 7.12
C CYS A 134 -4.49 -2.94 7.79
N THR A 135 -3.68 -2.31 8.65
CA THR A 135 -4.02 -0.99 9.21
C THR A 135 -3.56 0.12 8.26
N ARG A 136 -4.17 1.31 8.39
CA ARG A 136 -3.78 2.48 7.59
C ARG A 136 -2.31 2.84 7.81
N GLU A 137 -1.83 2.79 9.06
CA GLU A 137 -0.42 3.10 9.33
C GLU A 137 0.56 2.07 8.78
N ASP A 138 0.21 0.76 8.82
CA ASP A 138 1.08 -0.29 8.28
C ASP A 138 1.21 -0.16 6.76
N PHE A 139 0.08 0.08 6.06
CA PHE A 139 0.08 0.31 4.61
C PHE A 139 0.83 1.59 4.23
N ALA A 140 0.52 2.71 4.90
CA ALA A 140 1.15 3.99 4.63
C ALA A 140 2.66 3.95 4.87
N TYR A 141 3.10 3.33 5.94
CA TYR A 141 4.52 3.13 6.21
C TYR A 141 5.19 2.33 5.08
N GLY A 142 4.60 1.19 4.68
CA GLY A 142 5.13 0.38 3.59
C GLY A 142 5.22 1.13 2.27
N LEU A 143 4.18 1.89 1.92
CA LEU A 143 4.18 2.74 0.71
C LEU A 143 5.29 3.81 0.78
N GLY A 144 5.44 4.47 1.92
CA GLY A 144 6.49 5.47 2.08
C GLY A 144 7.90 4.88 2.03
N CYS A 145 8.08 3.63 2.49
CA CYS A 145 9.34 2.91 2.31
C CYS A 145 9.63 2.58 0.84
N VAL A 146 8.62 2.24 0.05
CA VAL A 146 8.77 2.11 -1.42
C VAL A 146 9.16 3.45 -2.04
N LEU A 147 8.59 4.56 -1.54
CA LEU A 147 8.85 5.92 -2.00
C LEU A 147 9.94 6.61 -1.15
N TYR A 148 11.02 5.89 -0.85
CA TYR A 148 12.07 6.30 0.12
C TYR A 148 12.75 7.64 -0.20
N ASP A 149 12.66 8.12 -1.42
CA ASP A 149 13.24 9.38 -1.89
C ASP A 149 12.29 10.59 -1.79
N LEU A 150 11.13 10.44 -1.11
CA LEU A 150 10.26 11.57 -0.81
C LEU A 150 10.94 12.52 0.17
N GLU A 151 11.03 13.79 -0.23
CA GLU A 151 11.44 14.86 0.66
C GLU A 151 10.25 15.33 1.51
N ASP A 152 10.53 15.94 2.65
CA ASP A 152 9.51 16.55 3.49
C ASP A 152 9.25 17.99 3.02
N GLU A 153 8.18 18.17 2.26
CA GLU A 153 7.78 19.50 1.74
C GLU A 153 7.25 20.43 2.87
N GLY A 154 7.14 19.90 4.10
CA GLY A 154 6.54 20.60 5.23
C GLY A 154 5.02 20.76 5.07
N GLY A 155 4.33 20.95 6.16
CA GLY A 155 2.87 21.14 6.13
C GLY A 155 2.17 20.78 7.45
N PRO A 156 0.83 20.79 7.44
CA PRO A 156 0.05 20.46 8.62
C PRO A 156 0.15 18.97 8.97
N GLY A 157 0.20 18.68 10.27
CA GLY A 157 0.10 17.31 10.78
C GLY A 157 -1.34 16.78 10.82
N PHE A 158 -1.52 15.73 11.61
CA PHE A 158 -2.83 15.15 11.91
C PHE A 158 -3.19 15.39 13.39
N ASN A 159 -4.48 15.55 13.70
CA ASN A 159 -4.94 15.71 15.09
C ASN A 159 -4.59 14.49 15.96
N ASP A 160 -4.51 13.31 15.36
CA ASP A 160 -4.16 12.05 16.02
C ASP A 160 -2.71 11.59 15.76
N TYR A 161 -1.82 12.52 15.40
CA TYR A 161 -0.40 12.25 15.14
C TYR A 161 0.27 11.41 16.24
N GLN A 162 -0.07 11.64 17.50
CA GLN A 162 0.50 10.89 18.63
C GLN A 162 0.08 9.41 18.67
N GLN A 163 -1.02 9.03 17.99
CA GLN A 163 -1.49 7.66 17.88
C GLN A 163 -0.74 6.87 16.80
N ILE A 164 -0.03 7.55 15.88
CA ILE A 164 0.83 6.91 14.88
C ILE A 164 2.02 6.25 15.60
N ASN A 165 2.37 5.04 15.17
CA ASN A 165 3.58 4.37 15.64
C ASN A 165 4.78 5.32 15.50
N PRO A 166 5.54 5.59 16.58
CA PRO A 166 6.65 6.53 16.54
C PRO A 166 7.66 6.29 15.41
N GLN A 167 7.89 5.02 15.05
CA GLN A 167 8.81 4.64 13.97
C GLN A 167 8.27 4.98 12.56
N TYR A 168 6.95 5.18 12.41
CA TYR A 168 6.30 5.43 11.12
C TYR A 168 6.01 6.91 10.88
N ARG A 169 6.12 7.75 11.91
CA ARG A 169 5.70 9.16 11.89
C ARG A 169 6.34 9.96 10.78
N ASP A 170 7.66 9.92 10.68
CA ASP A 170 8.41 10.66 9.65
C ASP A 170 7.94 10.27 8.24
N THR A 171 7.89 8.98 7.97
CA THR A 171 7.46 8.44 6.68
C THR A 171 6.02 8.83 6.34
N ILE A 172 5.09 8.72 7.30
CA ILE A 172 3.69 9.08 7.10
C ILE A 172 3.52 10.59 6.90
N MET A 173 4.30 11.41 7.61
CA MET A 173 4.26 12.86 7.44
C MET A 173 4.79 13.29 6.07
N LYS A 174 5.84 12.66 5.55
CA LYS A 174 6.29 12.89 4.17
C LYS A 174 5.20 12.59 3.14
N LEU A 175 4.49 11.47 3.29
CA LEU A 175 3.35 11.17 2.42
C LEU A 175 2.24 12.22 2.52
N ARG A 176 1.95 12.71 3.75
CA ARG A 176 0.98 13.79 4.00
C ARG A 176 1.39 15.09 3.31
N HIS A 177 2.61 15.54 3.52
CA HIS A 177 3.12 16.82 3.02
C HIS A 177 3.28 16.82 1.48
N ASN A 178 3.45 15.65 0.89
CA ASN A 178 3.45 15.47 -0.57
C ASN A 178 2.05 15.25 -1.15
N GLY A 179 0.97 15.32 -0.37
CA GLY A 179 -0.40 15.18 -0.86
C GLY A 179 -0.84 13.75 -1.20
N ILE A 180 0.00 12.74 -0.92
CA ILE A 180 -0.30 11.33 -1.22
C ILE A 180 -1.36 10.79 -0.25
N ILE A 181 -1.27 11.17 1.03
CA ILE A 181 -2.24 10.81 2.07
C ILE A 181 -3.00 12.05 2.53
N ASN A 182 -4.33 11.97 2.46
CA ASN A 182 -5.24 12.98 2.96
C ASN A 182 -5.81 12.59 4.34
N ASP A 183 -6.29 13.59 5.07
CA ASP A 183 -7.08 13.44 6.29
C ASP A 183 -8.57 13.26 5.98
N ASP A 184 -9.38 13.12 7.05
CA ASP A 184 -10.83 12.99 6.96
C ASP A 184 -11.58 14.33 6.87
N GLY A 185 -10.87 15.45 6.81
CA GLY A 185 -11.45 16.80 6.76
C GLY A 185 -12.07 17.29 8.08
N VAL A 186 -11.90 16.57 9.17
CA VAL A 186 -12.50 16.92 10.46
C VAL A 186 -11.55 17.77 11.30
N GLY A 187 -12.00 18.98 11.66
CA GLY A 187 -11.21 19.92 12.45
C GLY A 187 -10.10 20.61 11.65
N ARG A 188 -9.14 21.23 12.36
CA ARG A 188 -8.10 22.08 11.71
C ARG A 188 -7.11 21.28 10.84
N TYR A 189 -6.77 20.07 11.27
CA TYR A 189 -5.73 19.25 10.64
C TYR A 189 -6.25 17.88 10.18
N GLY A 190 -7.54 17.56 10.43
CA GLY A 190 -8.14 16.27 10.17
C GLY A 190 -7.51 15.12 10.96
N TYR A 191 -8.01 13.91 10.74
CA TYR A 191 -7.51 12.70 11.39
C TYR A 191 -6.98 11.71 10.35
N PHE A 192 -5.92 11.02 10.70
CA PHE A 192 -5.33 9.95 9.88
C PHE A 192 -5.95 8.58 10.18
N HIS A 193 -6.40 8.35 11.42
CA HIS A 193 -6.92 7.06 11.90
C HIS A 193 -5.92 5.90 11.76
N PRO A 194 -4.71 5.97 12.35
CA PRO A 194 -3.62 5.03 12.08
C PRO A 194 -3.97 3.57 12.36
N LYS A 195 -4.76 3.30 13.41
CA LYS A 195 -5.10 1.94 13.85
C LYS A 195 -6.33 1.34 13.18
N LYS A 196 -7.08 2.14 12.40
CA LYS A 196 -8.20 1.67 11.60
C LYS A 196 -7.69 0.72 10.50
N THR A 197 -8.42 -0.35 10.23
CA THR A 197 -8.17 -1.18 9.05
C THR A 197 -8.50 -0.39 7.79
N ILE A 198 -7.63 -0.49 6.77
CA ILE A 198 -7.80 0.23 5.51
C ILE A 198 -8.67 -0.58 4.55
N THR A 199 -9.57 0.10 3.83
CA THR A 199 -10.40 -0.52 2.79
C THR A 199 -9.71 -0.47 1.42
N ARG A 200 -10.19 -1.30 0.49
CA ARG A 200 -9.67 -1.32 -0.88
C ARG A 200 -9.89 0.03 -1.59
N ALA A 201 -11.03 0.70 -1.36
CA ALA A 201 -11.29 2.04 -1.90
C ALA A 201 -10.33 3.09 -1.31
N GLU A 202 -10.03 3.04 -0.02
CA GLU A 202 -9.07 3.95 0.61
C GLU A 202 -7.63 3.74 0.07
N VAL A 203 -7.25 2.49 -0.19
CA VAL A 203 -5.96 2.18 -0.84
C VAL A 203 -5.96 2.73 -2.28
N ALA A 204 -7.02 2.50 -3.06
CA ALA A 204 -7.14 3.05 -4.40
C ALA A 204 -6.99 4.58 -4.41
N GLN A 205 -7.63 5.28 -3.47
CA GLN A 205 -7.51 6.73 -3.39
C GLN A 205 -6.08 7.22 -3.09
N ILE A 206 -5.37 6.54 -2.19
CA ILE A 206 -3.96 6.88 -1.88
C ILE A 206 -3.08 6.69 -3.12
N LEU A 207 -3.27 5.60 -3.85
CA LEU A 207 -2.52 5.33 -5.08
C LEU A 207 -2.90 6.30 -6.21
N TYR A 208 -4.17 6.66 -6.33
CA TYR A 208 -4.65 7.65 -7.29
C TYR A 208 -4.02 9.03 -7.03
N ASN A 209 -4.00 9.50 -5.79
CA ASN A 209 -3.31 10.74 -5.45
C ASN A 209 -1.83 10.71 -5.87
N MET A 210 -1.18 9.56 -5.70
CA MET A 210 0.20 9.36 -6.14
C MET A 210 0.34 9.43 -7.68
N ILE A 211 -0.60 8.86 -8.44
CA ILE A 211 -0.63 8.92 -9.91
C ILE A 211 -0.78 10.39 -10.36
N GLU A 212 -1.78 11.10 -9.84
CA GLU A 212 -2.04 12.51 -10.15
C GLU A 212 -0.81 13.40 -9.92
N ILE A 213 -0.10 13.18 -8.81
CA ILE A 213 1.14 13.92 -8.49
C ILE A 213 2.25 13.57 -9.49
N ALA A 214 2.33 12.33 -9.93
CA ALA A 214 3.34 11.90 -10.89
C ALA A 214 3.12 12.50 -12.28
N GLU A 215 1.87 12.68 -12.69
CA GLU A 215 1.49 13.17 -14.02
C GLU A 215 1.40 14.71 -14.11
N SER A 216 1.26 15.40 -12.97
CA SER A 216 1.20 16.87 -12.91
C SER A 216 2.57 17.55 -13.15
#